data_e9a91b369e3d5ee3bd520226f7b30c00
#
_entry.id   e9a91b369e3d5ee3bd520226f7b30c00
#
_cell.length_a   1.000
_cell.length_b   1.000
_cell.length_c   1.000
_cell.angle_alpha   90.00
_cell.angle_beta   90.00
_cell.angle_gamma   90.00
#
_symmetry.space_group_name_H-M   'P 1'
#
loop_
_entity.id
_entity.type
_entity.pdbx_description
1 polymer ?
#
loop_
_entity_poly.entity_id
_entity_poly.type
_entity_poly.pdbx_seq_one_letter_code
_entity_poly.pdbx_strand_id
1 'polypeptide(L)'
;KGVTRLEKYASCAFAHFMAYGLRLSERQEYEFKPLDWGNLFHKAMEHFAGKAERLDIPVTDITDEMRREMVDACVEESIIDYENTVLYSTKRREYLITRMKRLVDRTVWALLRQQKMGDFRQTGTEVRFEGGVIDRIDTCEDENQVYVKVTDYKTGSKSFDITSFYYGLQLQLAVYMNAALELERKKHP
;
A
#
# COMPACT_ATOMS: atom_id res chain seq x y z
N LYS A 1 13.46 10.80 -7.60
CA LYS A 1 13.97 9.62 -8.34
C LYS A 1 13.17 8.42 -7.84
N GLY A 2 12.12 7.96 -8.55
CA GLY A 2 11.25 6.87 -8.10
C GLY A 2 11.45 5.61 -8.94
N VAL A 3 11.14 4.44 -8.36
CA VAL A 3 11.21 3.11 -9.02
C VAL A 3 10.38 3.11 -10.31
N THR A 4 9.15 3.63 -10.26
CA THR A 4 8.27 3.74 -11.43
C THR A 4 8.90 4.49 -12.61
N ARG A 5 9.77 5.47 -12.32
CA ARG A 5 10.50 6.20 -13.36
C ARG A 5 11.54 5.32 -14.05
N LEU A 6 12.22 4.46 -13.29
CA LEU A 6 13.19 3.49 -13.82
C LEU A 6 12.48 2.43 -14.66
N GLU A 7 11.39 1.86 -14.18
CA GLU A 7 10.58 0.89 -14.91
C GLU A 7 10.04 1.48 -16.22
N LYS A 8 9.59 2.76 -16.20
CA LYS A 8 9.13 3.44 -17.41
C LYS A 8 10.26 3.65 -18.42
N TYR A 9 11.48 3.92 -17.95
CA TYR A 9 12.66 4.02 -18.84
C TYR A 9 13.00 2.66 -19.44
N ALA A 10 13.00 1.60 -18.65
CA ALA A 10 13.26 0.24 -19.13
C ALA A 10 12.21 -0.22 -20.15
N SER A 11 10.94 0.15 -19.96
CA SER A 11 9.87 -0.20 -20.90
C SER A 11 9.95 0.58 -22.21
N CYS A 12 10.22 1.88 -22.16
CA CYS A 12 10.36 2.73 -23.34
C CYS A 12 11.04 4.07 -22.99
N ALA A 13 12.27 4.26 -23.47
CA ALA A 13 13.03 5.49 -23.23
C ALA A 13 12.33 6.74 -23.80
N PHE A 14 11.63 6.62 -24.94
CA PHE A 14 10.86 7.71 -25.53
C PHE A 14 9.65 8.10 -24.65
N ALA A 15 8.87 7.13 -24.17
CA ALA A 15 7.77 7.39 -23.26
C ALA A 15 8.25 8.01 -21.94
N HIS A 16 9.42 7.59 -21.45
CA HIS A 16 10.06 8.20 -20.29
C HIS A 16 10.43 9.68 -20.57
N PHE A 17 11.04 9.97 -21.73
CA PHE A 17 11.40 11.35 -22.12
C PHE A 17 10.15 12.23 -22.22
N MET A 18 9.08 11.76 -22.85
CA MET A 18 7.82 12.51 -22.95
C MET A 18 7.25 12.84 -21.56
N ALA A 19 7.22 11.88 -20.66
CA ALA A 19 6.62 12.06 -19.33
C ALA A 19 7.49 12.87 -18.37
N TYR A 20 8.81 12.65 -18.36
CA TYR A 20 9.70 13.22 -17.34
C TYR A 20 10.65 14.30 -17.89
N GLY A 21 10.93 14.29 -19.18
CA GLY A 21 11.70 15.32 -19.88
C GLY A 21 10.80 16.49 -20.28
N LEU A 22 9.83 16.22 -21.13
CA LEU A 22 8.88 17.24 -21.61
C LEU A 22 7.73 17.49 -20.63
N ARG A 23 7.55 16.62 -19.63
CA ARG A 23 6.49 16.72 -18.62
C ARG A 23 5.08 16.80 -19.22
N LEU A 24 4.86 16.07 -20.30
CA LEU A 24 3.54 15.99 -20.90
C LEU A 24 2.62 15.20 -19.97
N SER A 25 1.46 15.76 -19.70
CA SER A 25 0.39 15.14 -18.96
C SER A 25 -0.90 15.14 -19.78
N GLU A 26 -1.69 14.08 -19.65
CA GLU A 26 -3.04 14.08 -20.19
C GLU A 26 -3.87 15.15 -19.52
N ARG A 27 -4.82 15.71 -20.26
CA ARG A 27 -5.80 16.65 -19.70
C ARG A 27 -6.56 15.95 -18.58
N GLN A 28 -6.62 16.56 -17.41
CA GLN A 28 -7.40 16.03 -16.29
C GLN A 28 -8.89 16.10 -16.64
N GLU A 29 -9.52 14.94 -16.76
CA GLU A 29 -10.98 14.81 -16.76
C GLU A 29 -11.42 14.49 -15.34
N TYR A 30 -12.51 15.12 -14.89
CA TYR A 30 -13.07 14.91 -13.55
C TYR A 30 -13.82 13.56 -13.50
N GLU A 31 -13.12 12.46 -13.79
CA GLU A 31 -13.62 11.10 -13.63
C GLU A 31 -12.82 10.36 -12.54
N PHE A 32 -13.52 9.52 -11.77
CA PHE A 32 -12.88 8.64 -10.79
C PHE A 32 -12.10 7.56 -11.52
N LYS A 33 -10.77 7.69 -11.54
CA LYS A 33 -9.87 6.78 -12.27
C LYS A 33 -9.46 5.57 -11.41
N PRO A 34 -8.97 4.47 -12.02
CA PRO A 34 -8.42 3.33 -11.29
C PRO A 34 -7.29 3.68 -10.31
N LEU A 35 -6.51 4.73 -10.60
CA LEU A 35 -5.48 5.24 -9.71
C LEU A 35 -6.06 5.79 -8.41
N ASP A 36 -7.19 6.48 -8.49
CA ASP A 36 -7.88 7.03 -7.31
C ASP A 36 -8.38 5.91 -6.39
N TRP A 37 -8.81 4.80 -6.99
CA TRP A 37 -9.20 3.60 -6.26
C TRP A 37 -8.04 3.00 -5.46
N GLY A 38 -6.84 2.91 -6.07
CA GLY A 38 -5.63 2.47 -5.39
C GLY A 38 -5.25 3.39 -4.23
N ASN A 39 -5.20 4.71 -4.48
CA ASN A 39 -4.84 5.70 -3.47
C ASN A 39 -5.82 5.67 -2.27
N LEU A 40 -7.12 5.56 -2.53
CA LEU A 40 -8.13 5.45 -1.48
C LEU A 40 -7.94 4.18 -0.63
N PHE A 41 -7.62 3.06 -1.28
CA PHE A 41 -7.33 1.81 -0.59
C PHE A 41 -6.10 1.92 0.31
N HIS A 42 -4.98 2.45 -0.20
CA HIS A 42 -3.75 2.66 0.59
C HIS A 42 -4.02 3.57 1.79
N LYS A 43 -4.76 4.65 1.58
CA LYS A 43 -5.12 5.58 2.66
C LYS A 43 -5.98 4.91 3.74
N ALA A 44 -6.94 4.09 3.35
CA ALA A 44 -7.74 3.32 4.31
C ALA A 44 -6.91 2.32 5.11
N MET A 45 -5.93 1.67 4.48
CA MET A 45 -5.00 0.77 5.16
C MET A 45 -4.06 1.51 6.12
N GLU A 46 -3.58 2.71 5.75
CA GLU A 46 -2.79 3.60 6.62
C GLU A 46 -3.60 4.00 7.86
N HIS A 47 -4.84 4.47 7.68
CA HIS A 47 -5.73 4.81 8.79
C HIS A 47 -5.99 3.62 9.72
N PHE A 48 -6.21 2.43 9.13
CA PHE A 48 -6.42 1.23 9.93
C PHE A 48 -5.19 0.88 10.78
N ALA A 49 -3.99 0.92 10.18
CA ALA A 49 -2.75 0.65 10.90
C ALA A 49 -2.56 1.65 12.06
N GLY A 50 -2.72 2.95 11.80
CA GLY A 50 -2.60 3.98 12.82
C GLY A 50 -3.65 3.89 13.94
N LYS A 51 -4.87 3.43 13.64
CA LYS A 51 -5.89 3.14 14.68
C LYS A 51 -5.53 1.89 15.48
N ALA A 52 -5.07 0.83 14.81
CA ALA A 52 -4.67 -0.41 15.48
C ALA A 52 -3.50 -0.21 16.46
N GLU A 53 -2.52 0.63 16.10
CA GLU A 53 -1.40 0.99 16.98
C GLU A 53 -1.84 1.75 18.24
N ARG A 54 -2.96 2.48 18.18
CA ARG A 54 -3.51 3.25 19.32
C ARG A 54 -4.43 2.43 20.21
N LEU A 55 -4.75 1.19 19.82
CA LEU A 55 -5.55 0.31 20.68
C LEU A 55 -4.69 -0.17 21.85
N ASP A 56 -5.30 -0.19 23.04
CA ASP A 56 -4.67 -0.71 24.26
C ASP A 56 -4.80 -2.26 24.37
N ILE A 57 -4.90 -2.92 23.22
CA ILE A 57 -4.98 -4.39 23.10
C ILE A 57 -4.05 -4.87 21.98
N PRO A 58 -3.51 -6.09 22.07
CA PRO A 58 -2.76 -6.69 20.97
C PRO A 58 -3.59 -6.72 19.68
N VAL A 59 -2.98 -6.42 18.57
CA VAL A 59 -3.64 -6.42 17.25
C VAL A 59 -4.25 -7.80 16.93
N THR A 60 -3.69 -8.87 17.50
CA THR A 60 -4.20 -10.24 17.40
C THR A 60 -5.54 -10.45 18.11
N ASP A 61 -5.91 -9.58 19.04
CA ASP A 61 -7.13 -9.70 19.85
C ASP A 61 -8.29 -8.87 19.28
N ILE A 62 -8.08 -8.18 18.18
CA ILE A 62 -9.14 -7.49 17.44
C ILE A 62 -10.20 -8.50 17.01
N THR A 63 -11.43 -8.31 17.49
CA THR A 63 -12.57 -9.15 17.11
C THR A 63 -13.07 -8.81 15.70
N ASP A 64 -13.91 -9.68 15.15
CA ASP A 64 -14.50 -9.46 13.82
C ASP A 64 -15.41 -8.22 13.79
N GLU A 65 -16.12 -7.93 14.87
CA GLU A 65 -16.97 -6.76 15.04
C GLU A 65 -16.11 -5.49 15.05
N MET A 66 -15.11 -5.44 15.94
CA MET A 66 -14.16 -4.30 16.03
C MET A 66 -13.49 -4.03 14.68
N ARG A 67 -13.04 -5.09 14.00
CA ARG A 67 -12.41 -4.96 12.69
C ARG A 67 -13.33 -4.28 11.69
N ARG A 68 -14.60 -4.70 11.60
CA ARG A 68 -15.57 -4.12 10.65
C ARG A 68 -15.88 -2.67 10.96
N GLU A 69 -16.10 -2.33 12.22
CA GLU A 69 -16.35 -0.95 12.65
C GLU A 69 -15.15 -0.04 12.32
N MET A 70 -13.94 -0.51 12.64
CA MET A 70 -12.72 0.23 12.32
C MET A 70 -12.54 0.42 10.81
N VAL A 71 -12.75 -0.63 10.02
CA VAL A 71 -12.65 -0.57 8.55
C VAL A 71 -13.66 0.42 7.99
N ASP A 72 -14.89 0.39 8.44
CA ASP A 72 -15.94 1.32 7.99
C ASP A 72 -15.54 2.77 8.25
N ALA A 73 -15.07 3.06 9.46
CA ALA A 73 -14.58 4.38 9.82
C ALA A 73 -13.35 4.80 8.99
N CYS A 74 -12.39 3.90 8.79
CA CYS A 74 -11.17 4.20 8.00
C CYS A 74 -11.48 4.51 6.54
N VAL A 75 -12.41 3.78 5.93
CA VAL A 75 -12.82 4.05 4.54
C VAL A 75 -13.55 5.38 4.43
N GLU A 76 -14.42 5.71 5.38
CA GLU A 76 -15.14 6.99 5.40
C GLU A 76 -14.16 8.18 5.59
N GLU A 77 -13.23 8.08 6.52
CA GLU A 77 -12.16 9.08 6.71
C GLU A 77 -11.32 9.26 5.44
N SER A 78 -10.94 8.16 4.79
CA SER A 78 -10.14 8.22 3.56
C SER A 78 -10.87 8.91 2.41
N ILE A 79 -12.20 8.78 2.33
CA ILE A 79 -13.03 9.47 1.33
C ILE A 79 -13.06 10.98 1.61
N ILE A 80 -13.14 11.37 2.88
CA ILE A 80 -13.12 12.77 3.30
C ILE A 80 -11.76 13.41 2.98
N ASP A 81 -10.67 12.73 3.32
CA ASP A 81 -9.31 13.21 3.08
C ASP A 81 -8.99 13.35 1.58
N TYR A 82 -9.65 12.58 0.74
CA TYR A 82 -9.40 12.60 -0.71
C TYR A 82 -10.01 13.83 -1.40
N GLU A 83 -10.77 14.67 -0.68
CA GLU A 83 -11.42 15.93 -1.15
C GLU A 83 -12.15 15.80 -2.51
N ASN A 84 -12.46 14.59 -2.93
CA ASN A 84 -13.03 14.35 -4.24
C ASN A 84 -14.55 14.47 -4.20
N THR A 85 -15.04 15.71 -4.39
CA THR A 85 -16.46 16.06 -4.43
C THR A 85 -17.26 15.26 -5.46
N VAL A 86 -16.62 14.67 -6.47
CA VAL A 86 -17.23 13.81 -7.49
C VAL A 86 -17.80 12.51 -6.89
N LEU A 87 -17.25 12.05 -5.76
CA LEU A 87 -17.75 10.88 -5.04
C LEU A 87 -19.13 11.13 -4.37
N TYR A 88 -19.66 12.35 -4.31
CA TYR A 88 -20.83 12.69 -3.49
C TYR A 88 -22.21 12.61 -4.18
N SER A 89 -22.34 12.24 -5.44
CA SER A 89 -23.59 12.53 -6.18
C SER A 89 -24.42 11.38 -6.75
N THR A 90 -24.06 10.08 -6.66
CA THR A 90 -24.82 9.01 -7.33
C THR A 90 -24.86 7.66 -6.62
N LYS A 91 -25.87 6.80 -6.95
CA LYS A 91 -25.97 5.37 -6.56
C LYS A 91 -24.70 4.55 -6.89
N ARG A 92 -23.97 4.97 -7.92
CA ARG A 92 -22.66 4.39 -8.28
C ARG A 92 -21.64 4.55 -7.15
N ARG A 93 -21.69 5.66 -6.40
CA ARG A 93 -20.83 5.93 -5.24
C ARG A 93 -21.09 4.95 -4.10
N GLU A 94 -22.33 4.73 -3.70
CA GLU A 94 -22.66 3.80 -2.61
C GLU A 94 -22.13 2.40 -2.92
N TYR A 95 -22.25 1.99 -4.17
CA TYR A 95 -21.67 0.73 -4.64
C TYR A 95 -20.13 0.72 -4.53
N LEU A 96 -19.45 1.81 -4.93
CA LEU A 96 -17.99 1.90 -4.85
C LEU A 96 -17.51 1.90 -3.40
N ILE A 97 -18.15 2.64 -2.52
CA ILE A 97 -17.82 2.66 -1.08
C ILE A 97 -18.01 1.27 -0.48
N THR A 98 -19.14 0.61 -0.74
CA THR A 98 -19.40 -0.75 -0.27
C THR A 98 -18.35 -1.73 -0.77
N ARG A 99 -17.94 -1.61 -2.02
CA ARG A 99 -16.88 -2.44 -2.60
C ARG A 99 -15.53 -2.17 -1.94
N MET A 100 -15.19 -0.91 -1.65
CA MET A 100 -13.97 -0.53 -0.94
C MET A 100 -13.95 -1.11 0.48
N LYS A 101 -15.04 -0.94 1.24
CA LYS A 101 -15.16 -1.50 2.59
C LYS A 101 -14.93 -3.01 2.60
N ARG A 102 -15.52 -3.74 1.65
CA ARG A 102 -15.31 -5.20 1.52
C ARG A 102 -13.86 -5.56 1.17
N LEU A 103 -13.21 -4.78 0.31
CA LEU A 103 -11.82 -5.01 -0.08
C LEU A 103 -10.88 -4.79 1.09
N VAL A 104 -11.02 -3.66 1.80
CA VAL A 104 -10.23 -3.32 2.98
C VAL A 104 -10.47 -4.34 4.10
N ASP A 105 -11.73 -4.68 4.41
CA ASP A 105 -12.08 -5.67 5.44
C ASP A 105 -11.42 -7.03 5.16
N ARG A 106 -11.49 -7.49 3.92
CA ARG A 106 -10.88 -8.77 3.52
C ARG A 106 -9.36 -8.75 3.65
N THR A 107 -8.74 -7.63 3.27
CA THR A 107 -7.28 -7.46 3.39
C THR A 107 -6.86 -7.43 4.85
N VAL A 108 -7.53 -6.62 5.67
CA VAL A 108 -7.26 -6.54 7.11
C VAL A 108 -7.47 -7.90 7.78
N TRP A 109 -8.56 -8.59 7.48
CA TRP A 109 -8.81 -9.95 7.99
C TRP A 109 -7.64 -10.90 7.67
N ALA A 110 -7.15 -10.89 6.43
CA ALA A 110 -6.04 -11.74 6.02
C ALA A 110 -4.75 -11.39 6.76
N LEU A 111 -4.45 -10.09 6.94
CA LEU A 111 -3.29 -9.63 7.69
C LEU A 111 -3.34 -10.00 9.17
N LEU A 112 -4.49 -9.80 9.82
CA LEU A 112 -4.69 -10.19 11.23
C LEU A 112 -4.54 -11.71 11.42
N ARG A 113 -5.12 -12.48 10.50
CA ARG A 113 -4.96 -13.94 10.52
C ARG A 113 -3.51 -14.36 10.34
N GLN A 114 -2.77 -13.71 9.44
CA GLN A 114 -1.36 -13.97 9.21
C GLN A 114 -0.52 -13.66 10.46
N GLN A 115 -0.82 -12.56 11.15
CA GLN A 115 -0.14 -12.22 12.42
C GLN A 115 -0.43 -13.21 13.55
N LYS A 116 -1.62 -13.83 13.57
CA LYS A 116 -1.96 -14.88 14.54
C LYS A 116 -1.22 -16.19 14.29
N MET A 117 -0.74 -16.43 13.07
CA MET A 117 -0.09 -17.69 12.67
C MET A 117 1.44 -17.64 12.79
N GLY A 118 2.04 -16.51 13.14
CA GLY A 118 3.48 -16.35 13.23
C GLY A 118 3.92 -15.16 14.08
N ASP A 119 5.24 -15.00 14.22
CA ASP A 119 5.85 -14.02 15.12
C ASP A 119 6.14 -12.67 14.46
N PHE A 120 5.83 -12.53 13.19
CA PHE A 120 5.97 -11.25 12.50
C PHE A 120 5.06 -10.19 13.09
N ARG A 121 5.65 -9.03 13.40
CA ARG A 121 4.92 -7.85 13.91
C ARG A 121 5.11 -6.70 12.93
N GLN A 122 4.07 -5.90 12.75
CA GLN A 122 4.14 -4.69 11.93
C GLN A 122 5.06 -3.68 12.60
N THR A 123 6.08 -3.23 11.89
CA THR A 123 7.09 -2.26 12.37
C THR A 123 7.14 -1.00 11.53
N GLY A 124 6.44 -0.96 10.39
CA GLY A 124 6.34 0.23 9.55
C GLY A 124 5.14 0.21 8.62
N THR A 125 4.54 1.39 8.44
CA THR A 125 3.44 1.66 7.48
C THR A 125 3.79 2.93 6.74
N GLU A 126 3.57 2.96 5.40
CA GLU A 126 3.86 4.11 4.53
C GLU A 126 5.28 4.67 4.73
N VAL A 127 6.25 3.75 4.83
CA VAL A 127 7.65 4.09 5.15
C VAL A 127 8.32 4.73 3.95
N ARG A 128 8.68 6.02 4.10
CA ARG A 128 9.31 6.80 3.03
C ARG A 128 10.81 6.55 2.95
N PHE A 129 11.32 6.40 1.72
CA PHE A 129 12.75 6.35 1.43
C PHE A 129 13.04 7.07 0.10
N GLU A 130 14.32 7.21 -0.29
CA GLU A 130 14.68 7.99 -1.51
C GLU A 130 14.05 7.47 -2.81
N GLY A 131 13.69 6.17 -2.87
CA GLY A 131 13.13 5.50 -4.06
C GLY A 131 11.60 5.46 -4.13
N GLY A 132 10.89 5.76 -3.03
CA GLY A 132 9.43 5.64 -2.96
C GLY A 132 8.89 5.54 -1.55
N VAL A 133 7.76 4.84 -1.42
CA VAL A 133 7.09 4.57 -0.16
C VAL A 133 6.83 3.07 -0.07
N ILE A 134 7.17 2.44 1.03
CA ILE A 134 6.88 1.03 1.32
C ILE A 134 5.58 0.99 2.10
N ASP A 135 4.57 0.30 1.58
CA ASP A 135 3.24 0.28 2.18
C ASP A 135 3.25 -0.33 3.59
N ARG A 136 3.98 -1.45 3.76
CA ARG A 136 4.06 -2.14 5.03
C ARG A 136 5.37 -2.91 5.20
N ILE A 137 5.96 -2.80 6.38
CA ILE A 137 7.09 -3.62 6.84
C ILE A 137 6.64 -4.39 8.09
N ASP A 138 6.86 -5.70 8.08
CA ASP A 138 6.75 -6.54 9.26
C ASP A 138 8.13 -7.13 9.58
N THR A 139 8.48 -7.24 10.87
CA THR A 139 9.72 -7.86 11.33
C THR A 139 9.44 -9.00 12.31
N CYS A 140 10.34 -9.95 12.33
CA CYS A 140 10.40 -11.00 13.34
C CYS A 140 11.86 -11.11 13.79
N GLU A 141 12.08 -11.07 15.09
CA GLU A 141 13.41 -11.15 15.69
C GLU A 141 13.63 -12.55 16.28
N ASP A 142 14.80 -13.10 16.04
CA ASP A 142 15.32 -14.29 16.66
C ASP A 142 16.65 -13.93 17.36
N GLU A 143 17.23 -14.84 18.15
CA GLU A 143 18.44 -14.59 18.97
C GLU A 143 19.60 -13.93 18.20
N ASN A 144 19.74 -14.20 16.92
CA ASN A 144 20.86 -13.73 16.08
C ASN A 144 20.44 -13.02 14.79
N GLN A 145 19.15 -12.95 14.45
CA GLN A 145 18.69 -12.48 13.16
C GLN A 145 17.38 -11.71 13.25
N VAL A 146 17.25 -10.72 12.36
CA VAL A 146 15.99 -10.01 12.13
C VAL A 146 15.49 -10.36 10.73
N TYR A 147 14.34 -10.98 10.68
CA TYR A 147 13.65 -11.30 9.43
C TYR A 147 12.74 -10.12 9.06
N VAL A 148 12.85 -9.69 7.80
CA VAL A 148 12.09 -8.55 7.28
C VAL A 148 11.13 -9.04 6.20
N LYS A 149 9.86 -8.69 6.31
CA LYS A 149 8.84 -8.92 5.30
C LYS A 149 8.29 -7.60 4.80
N VAL A 150 8.36 -7.38 3.49
CA VAL A 150 7.79 -6.23 2.81
C VAL A 150 6.49 -6.64 2.14
N THR A 151 5.44 -5.87 2.37
CA THR A 151 4.15 -6.04 1.70
C THR A 151 3.83 -4.77 0.91
N ASP A 152 3.54 -4.95 -0.38
CA ASP A 152 3.09 -3.90 -1.29
C ASP A 152 1.67 -4.24 -1.73
N TYR A 153 0.73 -3.34 -1.45
CA TYR A 153 -0.69 -3.56 -1.73
C TYR A 153 -1.01 -3.24 -3.18
N LYS A 154 -1.65 -4.19 -3.87
CA LYS A 154 -2.08 -4.00 -5.25
C LYS A 154 -3.58 -4.26 -5.40
N THR A 155 -4.31 -3.26 -5.86
CA THR A 155 -5.75 -3.37 -6.15
C THR A 155 -6.04 -3.93 -7.54
N GLY A 156 -5.01 -4.15 -8.36
CA GLY A 156 -5.09 -4.70 -9.71
C GLY A 156 -4.67 -6.17 -9.79
N SER A 157 -4.79 -6.75 -11.00
CA SER A 157 -4.47 -8.16 -11.29
C SER A 157 -3.00 -8.40 -11.68
N LYS A 158 -2.07 -7.56 -11.24
CA LYS A 158 -0.64 -7.75 -11.54
C LYS A 158 -0.07 -8.91 -10.72
N SER A 159 0.55 -9.87 -11.39
CA SER A 159 1.37 -10.90 -10.77
C SER A 159 2.86 -10.58 -10.92
N PHE A 160 3.69 -11.08 -9.99
CA PHE A 160 5.14 -11.02 -10.14
C PHE A 160 5.58 -11.95 -11.28
N ASP A 161 6.39 -11.42 -12.19
CA ASP A 161 6.98 -12.17 -13.30
C ASP A 161 8.52 -11.98 -13.30
N ILE A 162 9.25 -13.06 -13.16
CA ILE A 162 10.71 -13.04 -13.07
C ILE A 162 11.38 -12.55 -14.35
N THR A 163 10.74 -12.77 -15.50
CA THR A 163 11.24 -12.25 -16.79
C THR A 163 11.12 -10.73 -16.84
N SER A 164 9.95 -10.22 -16.45
CA SER A 164 9.74 -8.79 -16.32
C SER A 164 10.68 -8.14 -15.30
N PHE A 165 10.96 -8.82 -14.19
CA PHE A 165 11.96 -8.38 -13.23
C PHE A 165 13.37 -8.30 -13.84
N TYR A 166 13.80 -9.32 -14.55
CA TYR A 166 15.11 -9.36 -15.20
C TYR A 166 15.31 -8.19 -16.20
N TYR A 167 14.25 -7.84 -16.95
CA TYR A 167 14.29 -6.72 -17.88
C TYR A 167 14.02 -5.34 -17.23
N GLY A 168 13.94 -5.26 -15.92
CA GLY A 168 13.75 -3.99 -15.20
C GLY A 168 12.32 -3.42 -15.26
N LEU A 169 11.33 -4.25 -15.58
CA LEU A 169 9.92 -3.86 -15.70
C LEU A 169 9.13 -4.03 -14.40
N GLN A 170 9.67 -4.76 -13.42
CA GLN A 170 9.08 -5.02 -12.10
C GLN A 170 10.14 -4.90 -10.99
N LEU A 171 10.72 -3.73 -10.80
CA LEU A 171 11.80 -3.49 -9.82
C LEU A 171 11.29 -3.17 -8.42
N GLN A 172 10.03 -2.78 -8.28
CA GLN A 172 9.47 -2.19 -7.06
C GLN A 172 9.75 -3.05 -5.83
N LEU A 173 9.39 -4.34 -5.87
CA LEU A 173 9.54 -5.23 -4.72
C LEU A 173 11.00 -5.40 -4.28
N ALA A 174 11.93 -5.58 -5.23
CA ALA A 174 13.35 -5.74 -4.92
C ALA A 174 13.96 -4.48 -4.31
N VAL A 175 13.62 -3.31 -4.85
CA VAL A 175 14.08 -2.01 -4.32
C VAL A 175 13.52 -1.78 -2.92
N TYR A 176 12.26 -2.12 -2.69
CA TYR A 176 11.61 -2.00 -1.38
C TYR A 176 12.22 -2.94 -0.34
N MET A 177 12.50 -4.19 -0.71
CA MET A 177 13.18 -5.14 0.17
C MET A 177 14.57 -4.64 0.57
N ASN A 178 15.36 -4.15 -0.41
CA ASN A 178 16.69 -3.61 -0.12
C ASN A 178 16.62 -2.39 0.81
N ALA A 179 15.69 -1.46 0.55
CA ALA A 179 15.48 -0.30 1.40
C ALA A 179 15.04 -0.69 2.83
N ALA A 180 14.13 -1.65 2.97
CA ALA A 180 13.70 -2.15 4.27
C ALA A 180 14.85 -2.80 5.05
N LEU A 181 15.68 -3.61 4.40
CA LEU A 181 16.87 -4.21 5.01
C LEU A 181 17.89 -3.14 5.46
N GLU A 182 18.11 -2.09 4.68
CA GLU A 182 18.99 -0.99 5.06
C GLU A 182 18.45 -0.21 6.27
N LEU A 183 17.12 -0.02 6.34
CA LEU A 183 16.48 0.63 7.47
C LEU A 183 16.62 -0.20 8.75
N GLU A 184 16.40 -1.52 8.68
CA GLU A 184 16.54 -2.40 9.84
C GLU A 184 18.00 -2.54 10.29
N ARG A 185 18.98 -2.63 9.38
CA ARG A 185 20.40 -2.63 9.72
C ARG A 185 20.86 -1.37 10.47
N LYS A 186 20.20 -0.23 10.26
CA LYS A 186 20.50 1.00 11.01
C LYS A 186 19.94 0.98 12.43
N LYS A 187 18.90 0.20 12.69
CA LYS A 187 18.30 0.02 14.02
C LYS A 187 19.04 -1.03 14.84
N HIS A 188 19.64 -2.02 14.17
CA HIS A 188 20.37 -3.14 14.74
C HIS A 188 21.80 -3.17 14.17
N PRO A 189 22.71 -2.26 14.63
CA PRO A 189 24.09 -2.15 14.13
C PRO A 189 24.98 -3.32 14.55
#